data_b4e1600fe7e5e50392704fc5378dbe33
#
_entry.id   b4e1600fe7e5e50392704fc5378dbe33
#
_cell.length_a   1.000
_cell.length_b   1.000
_cell.length_c   1.000
_cell.angle_alpha   90.00
_cell.angle_beta   90.00
_cell.angle_gamma   90.00
#
_symmetry.space_group_name_H-M   'P 1'
#
loop_
_entity.id
_entity.type
_entity.pdbx_description
1 polymer ?
#
loop_
_entity_poly.entity_id
_entity_poly.type
_entity_poly.pdbx_seq_one_letter_code
_entity_poly.pdbx_strand_id
1 'polypeptide(L)'
;MQEQINIAAYADNSIRSNSSTLELKQIAKLNTLKDVILVFISLILSSFLSALFIDIKNKNKMLDEWMANDIISSDKIIDSLVPESKDNLLSKLESEKYFNSNAIFSDMYSSVRNTLIEENEFYYYNRAEYIVTCDIQKEYIEKTIKKVMRIYAVEDKCVINNFPLARSCVFDSGKYVVFTLNKISLNGKAVARDNYTVNKEQIESGSDSLEDKCGYNSRTVVSMNKIHLNSKSPTDIIIEYTTRVPLNDTVYTARINAPCKEFELTFSVTDSNSDYKVVGSPFGFVDCSQNTPNTNKDDLFRAKFKNWVFKNDGVCINIIKK
;
A
#
# COMPACT_ATOMS: atom_id res chain seq x y z
N MET A 1 2.68 26.32 -104.57
CA MET A 1 3.00 27.16 -103.39
C MET A 1 2.32 26.72 -102.12
N GLN A 2 1.10 26.17 -102.17
CA GLN A 2 0.35 25.71 -100.92
C GLN A 2 0.87 24.42 -100.35
N GLU A 3 1.43 23.50 -101.15
CA GLU A 3 2.01 22.21 -100.64
C GLU A 3 3.34 22.40 -99.89
N GLN A 4 4.17 23.35 -100.25
CA GLN A 4 5.43 23.63 -99.50
C GLN A 4 5.22 24.29 -98.15
N ILE A 5 4.12 25.05 -98.02
CA ILE A 5 3.71 25.67 -96.68
C ILE A 5 3.23 24.58 -95.74
N ASN A 6 2.49 23.59 -96.20
CA ASN A 6 2.02 22.48 -95.38
C ASN A 6 3.15 21.57 -94.88
N ILE A 7 4.16 21.32 -95.67
CA ILE A 7 5.32 20.48 -95.25
C ILE A 7 6.17 21.20 -94.20
N ALA A 8 6.36 22.53 -94.35
CA ALA A 8 7.11 23.30 -93.36
C ALA A 8 6.37 23.41 -92.02
N ALA A 9 5.03 23.61 -92.02
CA ALA A 9 4.23 23.63 -90.82
C ALA A 9 4.16 22.26 -90.09
N TYR A 10 4.18 21.15 -90.86
CA TYR A 10 4.23 19.79 -90.29
C TYR A 10 5.58 19.47 -89.65
N ALA A 11 6.67 19.90 -90.29
CA ALA A 11 8.03 19.73 -89.78
C ALA A 11 8.26 20.56 -88.49
N ASP A 12 7.77 21.80 -88.43
CA ASP A 12 7.92 22.66 -87.26
C ASP A 12 7.09 22.16 -86.05
N ASN A 13 5.88 21.64 -86.31
CA ASN A 13 5.08 20.99 -85.25
C ASN A 13 5.67 19.68 -84.72
N SER A 14 6.31 18.88 -85.66
CA SER A 14 6.99 17.65 -85.26
C SER A 14 8.26 17.90 -84.42
N ILE A 15 9.01 18.94 -84.78
CA ILE A 15 10.21 19.36 -84.03
C ILE A 15 9.80 19.94 -82.62
N ARG A 16 8.74 20.75 -82.54
CA ARG A 16 8.24 21.25 -81.28
C ARG A 16 7.69 20.15 -80.38
N SER A 17 6.96 19.20 -80.92
CA SER A 17 6.43 18.06 -80.13
C SER A 17 7.56 17.15 -79.61
N ASN A 18 8.63 16.96 -80.40
CA ASN A 18 9.77 16.16 -79.93
C ASN A 18 10.66 16.87 -78.94
N SER A 19 10.82 18.19 -79.01
CA SER A 19 11.57 18.96 -78.04
C SER A 19 10.80 19.00 -76.68
N SER A 20 9.46 19.20 -76.68
CA SER A 20 8.66 19.21 -75.43
C SER A 20 8.61 17.82 -74.76
N THR A 21 8.60 16.75 -75.52
CA THR A 21 8.68 15.38 -74.97
C THR A 21 10.05 15.04 -74.40
N LEU A 22 11.12 15.58 -74.97
CA LEU A 22 12.49 15.42 -74.45
C LEU A 22 12.66 16.22 -73.15
N GLU A 23 12.15 17.45 -73.06
CA GLU A 23 12.17 18.25 -71.83
C GLU A 23 11.38 17.59 -70.72
N LEU A 24 10.15 17.11 -70.97
CA LEU A 24 9.35 16.37 -70.02
C LEU A 24 10.04 15.10 -69.49
N LYS A 25 10.74 14.33 -70.37
CA LYS A 25 11.52 13.19 -70.00
C LYS A 25 12.73 13.55 -69.11
N GLN A 26 13.38 14.67 -69.37
CA GLN A 26 14.49 15.18 -68.55
C GLN A 26 14.01 15.65 -67.17
N ILE A 27 12.89 16.35 -67.13
CA ILE A 27 12.27 16.78 -65.87
C ILE A 27 11.83 15.59 -65.05
N ALA A 28 11.22 14.57 -65.66
CA ALA A 28 10.85 13.33 -64.97
C ALA A 28 12.05 12.61 -64.41
N LYS A 29 13.15 12.49 -65.15
CA LYS A 29 14.42 11.91 -64.68
C LYS A 29 15.03 12.69 -63.52
N LEU A 30 14.96 14.02 -63.58
CA LEU A 30 15.48 14.89 -62.53
C LEU A 30 14.67 14.75 -61.23
N ASN A 31 13.34 14.66 -61.34
CA ASN A 31 12.48 14.40 -60.18
C ASN A 31 12.72 13.02 -59.55
N THR A 32 12.84 11.95 -60.37
CA THR A 32 13.17 10.62 -59.85
C THR A 32 14.55 10.61 -59.16
N LEU A 33 15.53 11.33 -59.69
CA LEU A 33 16.85 11.44 -59.07
C LEU A 33 16.78 12.18 -57.73
N LYS A 34 16.00 13.26 -57.64
CA LYS A 34 15.71 13.98 -56.39
C LYS A 34 15.07 13.08 -55.34
N ASP A 35 14.07 12.32 -55.75
CA ASP A 35 13.34 11.40 -54.85
C ASP A 35 14.28 10.30 -54.33
N VAL A 36 15.12 9.73 -55.18
CA VAL A 36 16.14 8.75 -54.81
C VAL A 36 17.15 9.33 -53.82
N ILE A 37 17.64 10.55 -54.07
CA ILE A 37 18.56 11.24 -53.15
C ILE A 37 17.89 11.52 -51.79
N LEU A 38 16.63 11.98 -51.77
CA LEU A 38 15.86 12.20 -50.56
C LEU A 38 15.67 10.93 -49.73
N VAL A 39 15.35 9.82 -50.38
CA VAL A 39 15.23 8.52 -49.69
C VAL A 39 16.59 8.07 -49.13
N PHE A 40 17.68 8.26 -49.85
CA PHE A 40 19.02 7.94 -49.34
C PHE A 40 19.40 8.80 -48.12
N ILE A 41 19.16 10.11 -48.19
CA ILE A 41 19.42 11.01 -47.06
C ILE A 41 18.58 10.63 -45.85
N SER A 42 17.30 10.29 -46.04
CA SER A 42 16.42 9.88 -44.94
C SER A 42 16.85 8.56 -44.31
N LEU A 43 17.32 7.59 -45.09
CA LEU A 43 17.87 6.34 -44.57
C LEU A 43 19.16 6.54 -43.78
N ILE A 44 20.08 7.38 -44.27
CA ILE A 44 21.32 7.71 -43.55
C ILE A 44 20.99 8.42 -42.25
N LEU A 45 20.08 9.42 -42.27
CA LEU A 45 19.67 10.16 -41.09
C LEU A 45 18.99 9.28 -40.07
N SER A 46 18.09 8.39 -40.50
CA SER A 46 17.40 7.42 -39.66
C SER A 46 18.37 6.43 -39.01
N SER A 47 19.35 5.91 -39.77
CA SER A 47 20.36 4.99 -39.21
C SER A 47 21.28 5.69 -38.19
N PHE A 48 21.64 6.95 -38.45
CA PHE A 48 22.45 7.76 -37.53
C PHE A 48 21.70 8.08 -36.26
N LEU A 49 20.42 8.49 -36.34
CA LEU A 49 19.56 8.72 -35.16
C LEU A 49 19.35 7.42 -34.38
N SER A 50 19.15 6.30 -35.04
CA SER A 50 18.99 5.01 -34.34
C SER A 50 20.28 4.60 -33.63
N ALA A 51 21.45 4.81 -34.22
CA ALA A 51 22.74 4.54 -33.61
C ALA A 51 22.98 5.44 -32.38
N LEU A 52 22.65 6.75 -32.48
CA LEU A 52 22.69 7.69 -31.36
C LEU A 52 21.77 7.27 -30.21
N PHE A 53 20.55 6.85 -30.56
CA PHE A 53 19.57 6.40 -29.54
C PHE A 53 20.06 5.15 -28.79
N ILE A 54 20.63 4.20 -29.52
CA ILE A 54 21.21 2.97 -28.96
C ILE A 54 22.40 3.32 -28.04
N ASP A 55 23.28 4.23 -28.51
CA ASP A 55 24.47 4.64 -27.73
C ASP A 55 24.06 5.38 -26.43
N ILE A 56 23.08 6.29 -26.49
CA ILE A 56 22.53 6.97 -25.32
C ILE A 56 21.90 5.98 -24.37
N LYS A 57 21.11 5.02 -24.88
CA LYS A 57 20.46 4.00 -24.06
C LYS A 57 21.48 3.08 -23.38
N ASN A 58 22.54 2.68 -24.11
CA ASN A 58 23.60 1.85 -23.56
C ASN A 58 24.45 2.60 -22.52
N LYS A 59 24.74 3.88 -22.73
CA LYS A 59 25.45 4.72 -21.76
C LYS A 59 24.62 4.92 -20.49
N ASN A 60 23.32 5.16 -20.62
CA ASN A 60 22.45 5.26 -19.46
C ASN A 60 22.38 3.94 -18.71
N LYS A 61 22.27 2.81 -19.41
CA LYS A 61 22.28 1.49 -18.79
C LYS A 61 23.60 1.19 -18.06
N MET A 62 24.75 1.50 -18.68
CA MET A 62 26.05 1.39 -18.02
C MET A 62 26.18 2.31 -16.80
N LEU A 63 25.65 3.54 -16.89
CA LEU A 63 25.67 4.46 -15.76
C LEU A 63 24.79 3.95 -14.61
N ASP A 64 23.62 3.42 -14.91
CA ASP A 64 22.71 2.84 -13.95
C ASP A 64 23.30 1.57 -13.30
N GLU A 65 23.97 0.70 -14.08
CA GLU A 65 24.68 -0.48 -13.57
C GLU A 65 25.90 -0.08 -12.72
N TRP A 66 26.65 0.93 -13.13
CA TRP A 66 27.79 1.44 -12.37
C TRP A 66 27.32 2.10 -11.05
N MET A 67 26.28 2.93 -11.11
CA MET A 67 25.67 3.53 -9.92
C MET A 67 25.10 2.46 -8.99
N ALA A 68 24.44 1.42 -9.52
CA ALA A 68 23.90 0.35 -8.71
C ALA A 68 24.99 -0.49 -8.02
N ASN A 69 26.10 -0.76 -8.69
CA ASN A 69 27.14 -1.64 -8.16
C ASN A 69 28.17 -0.90 -7.29
N ASP A 70 28.60 0.30 -7.69
CA ASP A 70 29.67 1.01 -6.99
C ASP A 70 29.16 2.04 -5.97
N ILE A 71 28.02 2.69 -6.24
CA ILE A 71 27.47 3.69 -5.33
C ILE A 71 26.63 3.03 -4.24
N ILE A 72 25.79 2.05 -4.59
CA ILE A 72 24.93 1.38 -3.61
C ILE A 72 25.73 0.43 -2.72
N SER A 73 26.83 -0.13 -3.19
CA SER A 73 27.72 -0.98 -2.38
C SER A 73 28.61 -0.20 -1.41
N SER A 74 28.69 1.11 -1.53
CA SER A 74 29.46 1.97 -0.62
C SER A 74 28.55 2.54 0.46
N ASP A 75 28.56 1.94 1.65
CA ASP A 75 27.82 2.43 2.84
C ASP A 75 28.06 3.93 3.08
N LYS A 76 29.28 4.41 2.84
CA LYS A 76 29.64 5.82 3.02
C LYS A 76 28.91 6.77 2.08
N ILE A 77 28.64 6.35 0.84
CA ILE A 77 27.92 7.19 -0.14
C ILE A 77 26.43 7.20 0.19
N ILE A 78 25.87 6.02 0.50
CA ILE A 78 24.48 5.91 0.93
C ILE A 78 24.24 6.73 2.19
N ASP A 79 25.16 6.66 3.16
CA ASP A 79 25.05 7.42 4.41
C ASP A 79 25.14 8.93 4.21
N SER A 80 25.88 9.39 3.19
CA SER A 80 26.02 10.82 2.87
C SER A 80 24.82 11.42 2.13
N LEU A 81 23.96 10.59 1.54
CA LEU A 81 22.76 11.08 0.86
C LEU A 81 21.73 11.60 1.86
N VAL A 82 21.13 12.73 1.56
CA VAL A 82 19.97 13.22 2.32
C VAL A 82 18.79 12.23 2.18
N PRO A 83 17.90 12.13 3.18
CA PRO A 83 16.81 11.15 3.19
C PRO A 83 15.97 11.15 1.91
N GLU A 84 15.60 12.33 1.40
CA GLU A 84 14.84 12.50 0.17
C GLU A 84 15.54 11.91 -1.07
N SER A 85 16.87 12.05 -1.16
CA SER A 85 17.66 11.46 -2.25
C SER A 85 17.77 9.95 -2.14
N LYS A 86 17.84 9.40 -0.92
CA LYS A 86 17.78 7.95 -0.67
C LYS A 86 16.45 7.38 -1.11
N ASP A 87 15.36 8.03 -0.77
CA ASP A 87 14.02 7.62 -1.13
C ASP A 87 13.76 7.65 -2.63
N ASN A 88 14.21 8.71 -3.32
CA ASN A 88 14.10 8.82 -4.76
C ASN A 88 14.92 7.74 -5.48
N LEU A 89 16.14 7.46 -5.02
CA LEU A 89 16.99 6.41 -5.57
C LEU A 89 16.37 5.03 -5.38
N LEU A 90 15.89 4.73 -4.17
CA LEU A 90 15.23 3.47 -3.85
C LEU A 90 13.97 3.27 -4.70
N SER A 91 13.11 4.28 -4.78
CA SER A 91 11.89 4.25 -5.60
C SER A 91 12.17 3.97 -7.08
N LYS A 92 13.23 4.59 -7.62
CA LYS A 92 13.63 4.37 -9.02
C LYS A 92 14.15 2.95 -9.25
N LEU A 93 15.01 2.44 -8.37
CA LEU A 93 15.54 1.08 -8.46
C LEU A 93 14.45 0.01 -8.34
N GLU A 94 13.52 0.20 -7.40
CA GLU A 94 12.40 -0.72 -7.22
C GLU A 94 11.43 -0.69 -8.39
N SER A 95 11.13 0.50 -8.94
CA SER A 95 10.30 0.66 -10.12
C SER A 95 10.88 -0.08 -11.34
N GLU A 96 12.19 0.02 -11.58
CA GLU A 96 12.83 -0.69 -12.68
C GLU A 96 12.92 -2.20 -12.45
N LYS A 97 13.27 -2.61 -11.23
CA LYS A 97 13.48 -4.03 -10.89
C LYS A 97 12.17 -4.84 -10.92
N TYR A 98 11.10 -4.28 -10.37
CA TYR A 98 9.86 -5.05 -10.16
C TYR A 98 8.77 -4.75 -11.19
N PHE A 99 8.81 -3.60 -11.84
CA PHE A 99 7.69 -3.15 -12.65
C PHE A 99 8.03 -2.92 -14.13
N ASN A 100 9.28 -3.18 -14.55
CA ASN A 100 9.72 -2.98 -15.94
C ASN A 100 9.25 -1.65 -16.53
N SER A 101 9.31 -0.57 -15.74
CA SER A 101 8.81 0.77 -16.11
C SER A 101 7.31 0.83 -16.44
N ASN A 102 6.52 -0.10 -15.93
CA ASN A 102 5.06 -0.01 -16.06
C ASN A 102 4.52 1.07 -15.12
N ALA A 103 4.07 2.18 -15.70
CA ALA A 103 3.62 3.36 -14.96
C ALA A 103 2.51 3.06 -13.94
N ILE A 104 1.57 2.18 -14.27
CA ILE A 104 0.45 1.82 -13.38
C ILE A 104 0.96 1.12 -12.12
N PHE A 105 1.89 0.17 -12.25
CA PHE A 105 2.46 -0.52 -11.10
C PHE A 105 3.39 0.39 -10.30
N SER A 106 4.13 1.29 -10.96
CA SER A 106 4.95 2.30 -10.29
C SER A 106 4.11 3.24 -9.43
N ASP A 107 2.98 3.74 -9.95
CA ASP A 107 2.07 4.61 -9.22
C ASP A 107 1.40 3.89 -8.06
N MET A 108 0.95 2.65 -8.27
CA MET A 108 0.37 1.84 -7.20
C MET A 108 1.39 1.56 -6.08
N TYR A 109 2.62 1.20 -6.45
CA TYR A 109 3.70 0.96 -5.49
C TYR A 109 4.06 2.24 -4.73
N SER A 110 4.19 3.37 -5.43
CA SER A 110 4.46 4.66 -4.79
C SER A 110 3.35 5.05 -3.82
N SER A 111 2.09 4.81 -4.17
CA SER A 111 0.95 5.06 -3.28
C SER A 111 1.01 4.19 -2.03
N VAL A 112 1.26 2.88 -2.18
CA VAL A 112 1.41 1.96 -1.03
C VAL A 112 2.61 2.35 -0.17
N ARG A 113 3.76 2.65 -0.80
CA ARG A 113 4.98 3.05 -0.10
C ARG A 113 4.79 4.35 0.68
N ASN A 114 4.18 5.35 0.06
CA ASN A 114 3.92 6.63 0.72
C ASN A 114 2.98 6.45 1.91
N THR A 115 1.93 5.65 1.78
CA THR A 115 1.05 5.30 2.91
C THR A 115 1.81 4.64 4.06
N LEU A 116 2.84 3.83 3.76
CA LEU A 116 3.65 3.14 4.78
C LEU A 116 4.71 4.05 5.42
N ILE A 117 5.28 5.00 4.67
CA ILE A 117 6.40 5.84 5.11
C ILE A 117 5.91 7.20 5.64
N GLU A 118 4.90 7.81 5.01
CA GLU A 118 4.40 9.15 5.38
C GLU A 118 3.67 9.19 6.72
N GLU A 119 3.17 8.06 7.20
CA GLU A 119 2.52 7.99 8.52
C GLU A 119 3.50 8.03 9.70
N ASN A 120 4.78 8.34 9.48
CA ASN A 120 5.81 8.54 10.51
C ASN A 120 5.71 7.54 11.66
N GLU A 121 5.67 6.25 11.33
CA GLU A 121 5.62 5.20 12.34
C GLU A 121 6.98 5.12 13.03
N PHE A 122 7.06 5.70 14.22
CA PHE A 122 8.27 5.68 15.05
C PHE A 122 8.52 4.32 15.70
N TYR A 123 7.59 3.37 15.53
CA TYR A 123 7.64 2.05 16.15
C TYR A 123 6.94 0.99 15.31
N TYR A 124 7.26 -0.26 15.61
CA TYR A 124 6.57 -1.42 15.04
C TYR A 124 6.36 -2.50 16.11
N TYR A 125 5.37 -3.36 15.88
CA TYR A 125 5.17 -4.54 16.69
C TYR A 125 6.02 -5.69 16.14
N ASN A 126 6.96 -6.21 16.93
CA ASN A 126 7.61 -7.47 16.58
C ASN A 126 6.62 -8.65 16.73
N ARG A 127 5.73 -8.55 17.73
CA ARG A 127 4.63 -9.50 17.93
C ARG A 127 3.44 -8.77 18.53
N ALA A 128 2.25 -9.07 18.01
CA ALA A 128 0.98 -8.69 18.61
C ALA A 128 0.05 -9.92 18.66
N GLU A 129 -0.48 -10.20 19.84
CA GLU A 129 -1.41 -11.30 20.08
C GLU A 129 -2.67 -10.72 20.71
N TYR A 130 -3.81 -10.94 20.06
CA TYR A 130 -5.12 -10.53 20.56
C TYR A 130 -5.91 -11.77 20.91
N ILE A 131 -6.37 -11.84 22.15
CA ILE A 131 -7.23 -12.90 22.67
C ILE A 131 -8.55 -12.27 23.07
N VAL A 132 -9.62 -12.73 22.44
CA VAL A 132 -10.96 -12.23 22.66
C VAL A 132 -11.86 -13.38 23.11
N THR A 133 -12.49 -13.22 24.23
CA THR A 133 -13.50 -14.14 24.73
C THR A 133 -14.83 -13.41 24.80
N CYS A 134 -15.84 -13.94 24.12
CA CYS A 134 -17.20 -13.43 24.17
C CYS A 134 -18.07 -14.34 24.98
N ASP A 135 -18.75 -13.80 25.97
CA ASP A 135 -19.76 -14.47 26.78
C ASP A 135 -21.14 -13.89 26.41
N ILE A 136 -22.02 -14.74 25.85
CA ILE A 136 -23.33 -14.34 25.39
C ILE A 136 -24.33 -14.53 26.53
N GLN A 137 -24.77 -13.41 27.07
CA GLN A 137 -25.76 -13.35 28.13
C GLN A 137 -27.17 -13.13 27.56
N LYS A 138 -28.20 -13.17 28.41
CA LYS A 138 -29.61 -12.99 27.98
C LYS A 138 -29.88 -11.63 27.34
N GLU A 139 -29.20 -10.57 27.79
CA GLU A 139 -29.51 -9.19 27.41
C GLU A 139 -28.34 -8.45 26.74
N TYR A 140 -27.13 -9.01 26.81
CA TYR A 140 -25.92 -8.37 26.29
C TYR A 140 -24.85 -9.42 25.92
N ILE A 141 -23.85 -8.98 25.15
CA ILE A 141 -22.62 -9.74 24.91
C ILE A 141 -21.51 -9.08 25.73
N GLU A 142 -20.82 -9.88 26.54
CA GLU A 142 -19.63 -9.43 27.26
C GLU A 142 -18.40 -9.91 26.48
N LYS A 143 -17.57 -8.96 26.02
CA LYS A 143 -16.33 -9.22 25.29
C LYS A 143 -15.15 -8.88 26.20
N THR A 144 -14.38 -9.86 26.61
CA THR A 144 -13.10 -9.68 27.31
C THR A 144 -11.97 -9.75 26.30
N ILE A 145 -11.21 -8.67 26.18
CA ILE A 145 -10.15 -8.49 25.22
C ILE A 145 -8.81 -8.38 25.94
N LYS A 146 -7.88 -9.24 25.62
CA LYS A 146 -6.49 -9.19 26.07
C LYS A 146 -5.59 -8.99 24.85
N LYS A 147 -4.76 -7.93 24.87
CA LYS A 147 -3.75 -7.67 23.87
C LYS A 147 -2.37 -7.79 24.50
N VAL A 148 -1.51 -8.59 23.89
CA VAL A 148 -0.10 -8.74 24.27
C VAL A 148 0.73 -8.21 23.11
N MET A 149 1.50 -7.17 23.34
CA MET A 149 2.23 -6.46 22.30
C MET A 149 3.70 -6.35 22.68
N ARG A 150 4.59 -6.73 21.77
CA ARG A 150 6.04 -6.53 21.88
C ARG A 150 6.48 -5.50 20.85
N ILE A 151 6.97 -4.35 21.32
CA ILE A 151 7.17 -3.16 20.53
C ILE A 151 8.65 -2.80 20.51
N TYR A 152 9.13 -2.38 19.33
CA TYR A 152 10.43 -1.76 19.14
C TYR A 152 10.25 -0.37 18.56
N ALA A 153 11.12 0.55 18.92
CA ALA A 153 11.26 1.80 18.17
C ALA A 153 12.03 1.56 16.87
N VAL A 154 11.79 2.40 15.87
CA VAL A 154 12.61 2.43 14.65
C VAL A 154 13.96 3.08 14.97
N GLU A 155 13.94 4.12 15.77
CA GLU A 155 15.13 4.86 16.22
C GLU A 155 15.44 4.64 17.71
N ASP A 156 16.70 4.86 18.10
CA ASP A 156 17.08 4.77 19.49
C ASP A 156 16.43 5.88 20.33
N LYS A 157 15.84 5.50 21.49
CA LYS A 157 15.27 6.42 22.48
C LYS A 157 14.06 7.23 21.97
N CYS A 158 13.16 6.59 21.28
CA CYS A 158 11.89 7.19 20.87
C CYS A 158 10.96 7.40 22.09
N VAL A 159 10.35 8.57 22.18
CA VAL A 159 9.35 8.90 23.19
C VAL A 159 8.05 9.23 22.48
N ILE A 160 6.99 8.48 22.79
CA ILE A 160 5.67 8.68 22.19
C ILE A 160 4.72 9.16 23.29
N ASN A 161 4.07 10.29 23.02
CA ASN A 161 3.01 10.81 23.86
C ASN A 161 1.64 10.29 23.36
N ASN A 162 0.71 10.06 24.26
CA ASN A 162 -0.64 9.58 23.98
C ASN A 162 -0.64 8.27 23.14
N PHE A 163 0.24 7.32 23.54
CA PHE A 163 0.36 6.04 22.82
C PHE A 163 -0.95 5.24 22.90
N PRO A 164 -1.58 4.89 21.76
CA PRO A 164 -2.87 4.22 21.75
C PRO A 164 -2.73 2.74 22.15
N LEU A 165 -3.43 2.33 23.20
CA LEU A 165 -3.45 0.95 23.71
C LEU A 165 -4.69 0.18 23.26
N ALA A 166 -5.86 0.81 23.39
CA ALA A 166 -7.12 0.19 23.05
C ALA A 166 -8.11 1.22 22.53
N ARG A 167 -8.95 0.79 21.62
CA ARG A 167 -10.11 1.53 21.12
C ARG A 167 -11.28 0.57 21.08
N SER A 168 -12.40 0.96 21.63
CA SER A 168 -13.66 0.23 21.56
C SER A 168 -14.74 1.17 21.05
N CYS A 169 -15.38 0.81 19.95
CA CYS A 169 -16.50 1.54 19.37
C CYS A 169 -17.76 0.74 19.63
N VAL A 170 -18.85 1.41 19.97
CA VAL A 170 -20.11 0.77 20.34
C VAL A 170 -21.31 1.60 19.84
N PHE A 171 -22.42 0.88 19.62
CA PHE A 171 -23.73 1.52 19.46
C PHE A 171 -24.22 1.90 20.89
N ASP A 172 -24.24 3.18 21.20
CA ASP A 172 -24.71 3.61 22.51
C ASP A 172 -26.25 3.50 22.59
N SER A 173 -26.71 2.35 23.02
CA SER A 173 -28.13 2.14 23.36
C SER A 173 -28.46 2.54 24.81
N GLY A 174 -27.56 3.23 25.48
CA GLY A 174 -27.75 3.84 26.78
C GLY A 174 -27.71 2.90 27.97
N LYS A 175 -28.11 1.65 27.88
CA LYS A 175 -28.31 0.76 29.04
C LYS A 175 -27.20 -0.30 29.22
N TYR A 176 -26.51 -0.70 28.17
CA TYR A 176 -25.62 -1.87 28.21
C TYR A 176 -24.18 -1.57 27.88
N VAL A 177 -23.82 -0.35 27.52
CA VAL A 177 -22.47 -0.01 27.13
C VAL A 177 -21.61 0.25 28.34
N VAL A 178 -20.87 -0.77 28.73
CA VAL A 178 -19.90 -0.66 29.83
C VAL A 178 -18.51 -1.00 29.28
N PHE A 179 -17.57 -0.11 29.51
CA PHE A 179 -16.15 -0.36 29.32
C PHE A 179 -15.45 -0.43 30.64
N THR A 180 -14.78 -1.52 30.95
CA THR A 180 -14.00 -1.73 32.17
C THR A 180 -12.58 -2.08 31.79
N LEU A 181 -11.63 -1.23 32.21
CA LEU A 181 -10.21 -1.54 32.06
C LEU A 181 -9.78 -2.42 33.25
N ASN A 182 -9.37 -3.66 32.92
CA ASN A 182 -9.02 -4.65 33.95
C ASN A 182 -7.53 -4.54 34.32
N LYS A 183 -6.64 -4.37 33.31
CA LYS A 183 -5.20 -4.38 33.55
C LYS A 183 -4.44 -3.64 32.44
N ILE A 184 -3.42 -2.88 32.86
CA ILE A 184 -2.32 -2.47 31.97
C ILE A 184 -1.02 -2.84 32.66
N SER A 185 -0.12 -3.48 31.92
CA SER A 185 1.25 -3.71 32.39
C SER A 185 2.27 -3.35 31.31
N LEU A 186 3.39 -2.82 31.75
CA LEU A 186 4.56 -2.46 30.94
C LEU A 186 5.77 -3.23 31.47
N ASN A 187 6.40 -4.03 30.63
CA ASN A 187 7.53 -4.89 31.00
C ASN A 187 7.28 -5.70 32.29
N GLY A 188 6.08 -6.29 32.39
CA GLY A 188 5.64 -7.11 33.51
C GLY A 188 5.20 -6.33 34.76
N LYS A 189 5.34 -5.00 34.81
CA LYS A 189 4.94 -4.16 35.94
C LYS A 189 3.60 -3.50 35.66
N ALA A 190 2.70 -3.44 36.67
CA ALA A 190 1.45 -2.72 36.55
C ALA A 190 1.69 -1.22 36.32
N VAL A 191 0.92 -0.62 35.43
CA VAL A 191 1.00 0.81 35.11
C VAL A 191 0.13 1.57 36.10
N ALA A 192 0.69 2.61 36.73
CA ALA A 192 -0.04 3.48 37.66
C ALA A 192 -1.14 4.28 36.90
N ARG A 193 -2.25 4.60 37.60
CA ARG A 193 -3.43 5.29 37.03
C ARG A 193 -3.08 6.61 36.34
N ASP A 194 -2.12 7.34 36.85
CA ASP A 194 -1.71 8.66 36.34
C ASP A 194 -0.92 8.60 35.04
N ASN A 195 -0.49 7.41 34.62
CA ASN A 195 0.30 7.20 33.43
C ASN A 195 -0.54 6.84 32.19
N TYR A 196 -1.85 6.76 32.33
CA TYR A 196 -2.76 6.49 31.21
C TYR A 196 -4.07 7.25 31.36
N THR A 197 -4.73 7.47 30.22
CA THR A 197 -6.06 8.07 30.12
C THR A 197 -7.07 7.08 29.55
N VAL A 198 -8.31 7.20 29.98
CA VAL A 198 -9.47 6.50 29.43
C VAL A 198 -10.49 7.56 29.06
N ASN A 199 -10.64 7.83 27.78
CA ASN A 199 -11.52 8.87 27.28
C ASN A 199 -12.72 8.24 26.58
N LYS A 200 -13.94 8.65 26.96
CA LYS A 200 -15.16 8.33 26.23
C LYS A 200 -15.52 9.52 25.36
N GLU A 201 -15.66 9.27 24.07
CA GLU A 201 -15.96 10.30 23.07
C GLU A 201 -17.25 9.94 22.35
N GLN A 202 -18.08 10.96 22.08
CA GLN A 202 -19.21 10.81 21.15
C GLN A 202 -18.71 10.91 19.72
N ILE A 203 -19.26 10.10 18.83
CA ILE A 203 -18.98 10.14 17.40
C ILE A 203 -20.04 11.05 16.78
N GLU A 204 -19.61 12.11 16.10
CA GLU A 204 -20.51 13.03 15.44
C GLU A 204 -21.22 12.35 14.27
N SER A 205 -22.55 12.40 14.25
CA SER A 205 -23.36 11.90 13.17
C SER A 205 -23.14 12.71 11.88
N GLY A 206 -22.95 12.04 10.77
CA GLY A 206 -22.63 12.67 9.48
C GLY A 206 -21.14 13.01 9.29
N SER A 207 -20.28 12.55 10.20
CA SER A 207 -18.84 12.64 10.01
C SER A 207 -18.36 11.66 8.93
N ASP A 208 -17.25 11.98 8.26
CA ASP A 208 -16.63 11.06 7.30
C ASP A 208 -15.86 9.91 7.98
N SER A 209 -15.98 9.78 9.30
CA SER A 209 -15.31 8.73 10.05
C SER A 209 -15.87 7.34 9.70
N LEU A 210 -15.00 6.34 9.71
CA LEU A 210 -15.39 4.96 9.43
C LEU A 210 -16.38 4.45 10.49
N GLU A 211 -16.22 4.92 11.74
CA GLU A 211 -17.07 4.56 12.86
C GLU A 211 -18.50 5.04 12.67
N ASP A 212 -18.68 6.28 12.21
CA ASP A 212 -20.01 6.81 11.90
C ASP A 212 -20.65 6.07 10.73
N LYS A 213 -19.88 5.81 9.66
CA LYS A 213 -20.33 4.98 8.52
C LYS A 213 -20.76 3.57 8.92
N CYS A 214 -20.17 3.02 9.98
CA CYS A 214 -20.58 1.75 10.58
C CYS A 214 -21.75 1.89 11.58
N GLY A 215 -22.24 3.11 11.82
CA GLY A 215 -23.35 3.38 12.71
C GLY A 215 -22.97 3.44 14.19
N TYR A 216 -21.68 3.44 14.55
CA TYR A 216 -21.24 3.64 15.92
C TYR A 216 -21.42 5.10 16.32
N ASN A 217 -21.88 5.33 17.55
CA ASN A 217 -22.13 6.67 18.07
C ASN A 217 -21.27 7.02 19.29
N SER A 218 -20.53 6.05 19.83
CA SER A 218 -19.53 6.34 20.88
C SER A 218 -18.31 5.47 20.77
N ARG A 219 -17.18 6.01 21.24
CA ARG A 219 -15.92 5.28 21.36
C ARG A 219 -15.26 5.51 22.70
N THR A 220 -14.58 4.49 23.19
CA THR A 220 -13.70 4.61 24.36
C THR A 220 -12.26 4.37 23.89
N VAL A 221 -11.38 5.32 24.20
CA VAL A 221 -9.97 5.27 23.86
C VAL A 221 -9.14 5.17 25.12
N VAL A 222 -8.24 4.19 25.18
CA VAL A 222 -7.25 4.05 26.25
C VAL A 222 -5.88 4.37 25.66
N SER A 223 -5.19 5.34 26.25
CA SER A 223 -3.86 5.76 25.80
C SER A 223 -2.90 5.88 26.98
N MET A 224 -1.65 5.47 26.79
CA MET A 224 -0.59 5.84 27.73
C MET A 224 -0.16 7.27 27.49
N ASN A 225 -0.04 8.06 28.56
CA ASN A 225 0.33 9.47 28.47
C ASN A 225 1.72 9.64 27.86
N LYS A 226 2.65 8.74 28.21
CA LYS A 226 4.01 8.75 27.72
C LYS A 226 4.60 7.34 27.75
N ILE A 227 5.27 6.93 26.67
CA ILE A 227 6.01 5.67 26.60
C ILE A 227 7.41 5.93 26.03
N HIS A 228 8.40 5.26 26.61
CA HIS A 228 9.77 5.27 26.13
C HIS A 228 10.04 3.95 25.43
N LEU A 229 10.38 4.02 24.15
CA LEU A 229 10.71 2.88 23.31
C LEU A 229 12.19 2.90 22.93
N ASN A 230 12.73 1.72 22.60
CA ASN A 230 14.11 1.56 22.21
C ASN A 230 14.20 0.63 20.99
N SER A 231 15.15 0.87 20.10
CA SER A 231 15.36 0.02 18.91
C SER A 231 16.08 -1.30 19.26
N LYS A 232 16.88 -1.33 20.32
CA LYS A 232 17.71 -2.48 20.72
C LYS A 232 17.05 -3.40 21.74
N SER A 233 16.04 -2.91 22.45
CA SER A 233 15.34 -3.69 23.47
C SER A 233 13.82 -3.54 23.33
N PRO A 234 13.07 -4.65 23.40
CA PRO A 234 11.62 -4.60 23.28
C PRO A 234 10.98 -3.95 24.51
N THR A 235 9.83 -3.37 24.28
CA THR A 235 8.88 -2.98 25.33
C THR A 235 7.67 -3.87 25.24
N ASP A 236 7.43 -4.66 26.28
CA ASP A 236 6.27 -5.55 26.36
C ASP A 236 5.09 -4.82 27.02
N ILE A 237 3.96 -4.77 26.35
CA ILE A 237 2.71 -4.19 26.85
C ILE A 237 1.64 -5.26 26.88
N ILE A 238 0.91 -5.35 27.99
CA ILE A 238 -0.31 -6.14 28.11
C ILE A 238 -1.42 -5.20 28.53
N ILE A 239 -2.51 -5.20 27.77
CA ILE A 239 -3.76 -4.56 28.18
C ILE A 239 -4.88 -5.58 28.17
N GLU A 240 -5.71 -5.53 29.18
CA GLU A 240 -6.92 -6.35 29.31
C GLU A 240 -8.09 -5.45 29.71
N TYR A 241 -9.17 -5.56 28.97
CA TYR A 241 -10.40 -4.79 29.22
C TYR A 241 -11.63 -5.61 28.84
N THR A 242 -12.75 -5.27 29.43
CA THR A 242 -14.05 -5.88 29.19
C THR A 242 -15.01 -4.83 28.64
N THR A 243 -15.77 -5.20 27.61
CA THR A 243 -16.86 -4.38 27.08
C THR A 243 -18.14 -5.16 27.11
N ARG A 244 -19.24 -4.51 27.51
CA ARG A 244 -20.59 -5.04 27.35
C ARG A 244 -21.27 -4.29 26.23
N VAL A 245 -21.87 -5.02 25.32
CA VAL A 245 -22.51 -4.48 24.12
C VAL A 245 -23.88 -5.14 23.93
N PRO A 246 -24.82 -4.51 23.22
CA PRO A 246 -26.11 -5.10 22.92
C PRO A 246 -25.99 -6.42 22.16
N LEU A 247 -26.98 -7.29 22.23
CA LEU A 247 -27.01 -8.59 21.53
C LEU A 247 -26.90 -8.50 20.02
N ASN A 248 -27.29 -7.39 19.42
CA ASN A 248 -27.16 -7.13 17.99
C ASN A 248 -25.77 -6.65 17.57
N ASP A 249 -24.88 -6.32 18.49
CA ASP A 249 -23.47 -6.00 18.20
C ASP A 249 -22.64 -7.29 18.13
N THR A 250 -22.87 -8.06 17.08
CA THR A 250 -22.23 -9.36 16.83
C THR A 250 -20.90 -9.26 16.10
N VAL A 251 -20.46 -8.06 15.76
CA VAL A 251 -19.22 -7.82 15.00
C VAL A 251 -18.08 -7.45 15.96
N TYR A 252 -16.91 -7.97 15.68
CA TYR A 252 -15.66 -7.55 16.30
C TYR A 252 -14.60 -7.34 15.21
N THR A 253 -13.94 -6.19 15.23
CA THR A 253 -12.86 -5.88 14.30
C THR A 253 -11.56 -5.73 15.06
N ALA A 254 -10.62 -6.64 14.79
CA ALA A 254 -9.24 -6.53 15.25
C ALA A 254 -8.40 -5.81 14.19
N ARG A 255 -7.84 -4.65 14.52
CA ARG A 255 -6.94 -3.89 13.64
C ARG A 255 -5.60 -3.69 14.29
N ILE A 256 -4.55 -3.64 13.47
CA ILE A 256 -3.21 -3.26 13.87
C ILE A 256 -3.03 -1.76 13.66
N ASN A 257 -2.47 -1.07 14.64
CA ASN A 257 -2.27 0.39 14.63
C ASN A 257 -0.89 0.82 14.09
N ALA A 258 0.04 -0.11 13.95
CA ALA A 258 1.38 0.11 13.41
C ALA A 258 1.85 -1.17 12.71
N PRO A 259 2.88 -1.14 11.84
CA PRO A 259 3.41 -2.34 11.20
C PRO A 259 3.71 -3.44 12.22
N CYS A 260 3.31 -4.67 11.92
CA CYS A 260 3.44 -5.82 12.80
C CYS A 260 4.06 -7.02 12.08
N LYS A 261 5.15 -7.56 12.63
CA LYS A 261 5.85 -8.69 12.03
C LYS A 261 5.13 -10.02 12.27
N GLU A 262 4.58 -10.21 13.46
CA GLU A 262 3.86 -11.42 13.86
C GLU A 262 2.54 -11.02 14.50
N PHE A 263 1.43 -11.19 13.78
CA PHE A 263 0.11 -10.94 14.31
C PHE A 263 -0.68 -12.24 14.46
N GLU A 264 -1.27 -12.41 15.64
CA GLU A 264 -2.11 -13.57 15.96
C GLU A 264 -3.40 -13.12 16.65
N LEU A 265 -4.53 -13.63 16.19
CA LEU A 265 -5.83 -13.39 16.79
C LEU A 265 -6.46 -14.74 17.17
N THR A 266 -6.89 -14.84 18.42
CA THR A 266 -7.76 -15.91 18.91
C THR A 266 -9.07 -15.31 19.37
N PHE A 267 -10.18 -15.77 18.83
CA PHE A 267 -11.51 -15.34 19.19
C PHE A 267 -12.36 -16.54 19.57
N SER A 268 -12.97 -16.51 20.75
CA SER A 268 -13.81 -17.59 21.24
C SER A 268 -15.14 -17.06 21.75
N VAL A 269 -16.19 -17.86 21.57
CA VAL A 269 -17.53 -17.59 22.12
C VAL A 269 -17.83 -18.63 23.17
N THR A 270 -18.20 -18.17 24.36
CA THR A 270 -18.73 -19.03 25.42
C THR A 270 -20.25 -18.84 25.45
N ASP A 271 -20.94 -19.89 25.08
CA ASP A 271 -22.40 -19.95 25.13
C ASP A 271 -22.83 -21.28 25.74
N SER A 272 -23.76 -21.24 26.68
CA SER A 272 -24.27 -22.43 27.36
C SER A 272 -25.02 -23.40 26.43
N ASN A 273 -25.53 -22.89 25.31
CA ASN A 273 -26.40 -23.64 24.40
C ASN A 273 -25.73 -24.02 23.07
N SER A 274 -24.51 -23.56 22.77
CA SER A 274 -23.81 -23.77 21.50
C SER A 274 -24.58 -23.28 20.26
N ASP A 275 -25.45 -22.27 20.43
CA ASP A 275 -26.34 -21.77 19.39
C ASP A 275 -25.63 -20.80 18.41
N TYR A 276 -24.38 -20.53 18.63
CA TYR A 276 -23.61 -19.56 17.86
C TYR A 276 -22.39 -20.18 17.18
N LYS A 277 -22.05 -19.63 16.03
CA LYS A 277 -20.79 -19.91 15.34
C LYS A 277 -20.00 -18.62 15.09
N VAL A 278 -18.70 -18.76 15.00
CA VAL A 278 -17.78 -17.65 14.72
C VAL A 278 -17.27 -17.76 13.30
N VAL A 279 -17.37 -16.67 12.55
CA VAL A 279 -16.83 -16.57 11.19
C VAL A 279 -15.93 -15.33 11.13
N GLY A 280 -14.69 -15.51 10.70
CA GLY A 280 -13.74 -14.44 10.54
C GLY A 280 -13.28 -14.25 9.11
N SER A 281 -13.04 -13.02 8.71
CA SER A 281 -12.50 -12.66 7.40
C SER A 281 -11.35 -11.66 7.59
N PRO A 282 -10.16 -11.97 7.09
CA PRO A 282 -9.08 -10.99 7.05
C PRO A 282 -9.40 -9.89 6.04
N PHE A 283 -8.87 -8.69 6.28
CA PHE A 283 -8.96 -7.57 5.37
C PHE A 283 -7.62 -6.81 5.35
N GLY A 284 -7.36 -6.12 4.24
CA GLY A 284 -6.09 -5.44 3.96
C GLY A 284 -5.20 -6.24 3.01
N PHE A 285 -3.90 -5.91 2.98
CA PHE A 285 -2.90 -6.51 2.08
C PHE A 285 -2.25 -7.77 2.66
N VAL A 286 -2.99 -8.62 3.35
CA VAL A 286 -2.41 -9.70 4.15
C VAL A 286 -2.69 -11.10 3.61
N ASP A 287 -1.63 -11.90 3.54
CA ASP A 287 -1.73 -13.34 3.43
C ASP A 287 -1.91 -13.95 4.84
N CYS A 288 -3.11 -14.40 5.10
CA CYS A 288 -3.50 -15.00 6.36
C CYS A 288 -3.68 -16.50 6.20
N SER A 289 -2.93 -17.28 6.96
CA SER A 289 -3.30 -18.67 7.16
C SER A 289 -4.44 -18.71 8.19
N GLN A 290 -5.64 -18.92 7.71
CA GLN A 290 -6.74 -19.27 8.58
C GLN A 290 -6.49 -20.71 9.06
N ASN A 291 -5.99 -20.85 10.26
CA ASN A 291 -6.14 -22.09 10.99
C ASN A 291 -7.51 -22.02 11.68
N THR A 292 -8.56 -22.36 10.94
CA THR A 292 -9.65 -23.05 11.62
C THR A 292 -9.01 -24.32 12.16
N PRO A 293 -8.84 -24.45 13.47
CA PRO A 293 -8.38 -25.72 14.01
C PRO A 293 -9.36 -26.78 13.47
N ASN A 294 -8.84 -27.93 13.12
CA ASN A 294 -9.58 -29.13 12.72
C ASN A 294 -10.43 -29.66 13.89
N THR A 295 -10.80 -28.81 14.82
CA THR A 295 -11.74 -29.06 15.89
C THR A 295 -13.09 -28.57 15.38
N ASN A 296 -14.05 -29.48 15.36
CA ASN A 296 -15.49 -29.27 15.11
C ASN A 296 -16.13 -28.25 16.10
N LYS A 297 -15.40 -27.22 16.50
CA LYS A 297 -15.87 -26.20 17.41
C LYS A 297 -16.14 -24.94 16.61
N ASP A 298 -17.39 -24.76 16.27
CA ASP A 298 -17.92 -23.54 15.63
C ASP A 298 -17.75 -22.28 16.49
N ASP A 299 -17.34 -22.42 17.74
CA ASP A 299 -17.19 -21.38 18.76
C ASP A 299 -15.79 -20.74 18.84
N LEU A 300 -14.84 -21.20 18.01
CA LEU A 300 -13.46 -20.73 18.03
C LEU A 300 -12.96 -20.35 16.65
N PHE A 301 -12.38 -19.17 16.55
CA PHE A 301 -11.67 -18.70 15.36
C PHE A 301 -10.23 -18.35 15.71
N ARG A 302 -9.28 -18.73 14.87
CA ARG A 302 -7.88 -18.34 14.98
C ARG A 302 -7.36 -17.86 13.64
N ALA A 303 -6.65 -16.74 13.65
CA ALA A 303 -5.91 -16.22 12.50
C ALA A 303 -4.46 -15.99 12.88
N LYS A 304 -3.55 -16.47 12.05
CA LYS A 304 -2.12 -16.20 12.17
C LYS A 304 -1.61 -15.67 10.83
N PHE A 305 -1.00 -14.52 10.88
CA PHE A 305 -0.46 -13.86 9.71
C PHE A 305 1.00 -14.26 9.52
N LYS A 306 1.34 -14.68 8.30
CA LYS A 306 2.66 -15.21 7.96
C LYS A 306 3.67 -14.13 7.62
N ASN A 307 3.18 -12.99 7.16
CA ASN A 307 3.97 -11.85 6.70
C ASN A 307 3.67 -10.62 7.54
N TRP A 308 4.37 -9.53 7.24
CA TRP A 308 4.09 -8.25 7.84
C TRP A 308 2.62 -7.85 7.63
N VAL A 309 1.98 -7.43 8.70
CA VAL A 309 0.64 -6.83 8.73
C VAL A 309 0.84 -5.34 8.83
N PHE A 310 0.18 -4.59 7.95
CA PHE A 310 0.33 -3.15 7.92
C PHE A 310 -0.72 -2.46 8.78
N LYS A 311 -0.51 -1.18 9.02
CA LYS A 311 -1.47 -0.36 9.76
C LYS A 311 -2.86 -0.43 9.11
N ASN A 312 -3.88 -0.54 9.94
CA ASN A 312 -5.28 -0.73 9.57
C ASN A 312 -5.65 -2.08 8.96
N ASP A 313 -4.70 -2.96 8.67
CA ASP A 313 -5.01 -4.36 8.32
C ASP A 313 -5.50 -5.13 9.56
N GLY A 314 -6.22 -6.21 9.32
CA GLY A 314 -6.69 -7.02 10.43
C GLY A 314 -7.70 -8.10 10.07
N VAL A 315 -8.60 -8.37 11.02
CA VAL A 315 -9.65 -9.40 10.89
C VAL A 315 -10.98 -8.83 11.36
N CYS A 316 -12.01 -9.06 10.57
CA CYS A 316 -13.40 -8.84 10.96
C CYS A 316 -14.00 -10.18 11.38
N ILE A 317 -14.58 -10.25 12.57
CA ILE A 317 -15.23 -11.43 13.15
C ILE A 317 -16.72 -11.16 13.24
N ASN A 318 -17.52 -12.14 12.84
CA ASN A 318 -18.96 -12.15 13.00
C ASN A 318 -19.38 -13.32 13.89
N ILE A 319 -20.21 -13.06 14.87
CA ILE A 319 -20.91 -14.05 15.70
C ILE A 319 -22.26 -14.27 15.04
N ILE A 320 -22.53 -15.46 14.54
CA ILE A 320 -23.74 -15.82 13.81
C ILE A 320 -24.53 -16.85 14.62
N LYS A 321 -25.81 -16.56 14.83
CA LYS A 321 -26.72 -17.54 15.43
C LYS A 321 -26.97 -18.68 14.42
N LYS A 322 -26.90 -19.92 14.89
CA LYS A 322 -27.15 -21.13 14.07
C LYS A 322 -28.62 -21.30 13.72
#